data_4fd0413fb47765c1077bb531b7a26dd0
#
_entry.id   4fd0413fb47765c1077bb531b7a26dd0
#
_cell.length_a   1.000
_cell.length_b   1.000
_cell.length_c   1.000
_cell.angle_alpha   90.00
_cell.angle_beta   90.00
_cell.angle_gamma   90.00
#
_symmetry.space_group_name_H-M   'P 1'
#
loop_
_entity.id
_entity.type
_entity.pdbx_description
1 polymer ?
#
loop_
_entity_poly.entity_id
_entity_poly.type
_entity_poly.pdbx_seq_one_letter_code
_entity_poly.pdbx_strand_id
1 'polypeptide(L)'
;MCIRDRNEAVLEFTLMGPTLEFTSETIISITGGDFRPQINGKPAKMYTAIYMHRGDILTFGGARTGTRGYIAFSSYLDVPVVMGSRSTNIKCQIGGYKGRKLEDEDYIAFRAKRRYLPYYLSRSLDLDEFDQEKITLRVVMGPQEKMFTKEGRETFLNSEYTVTSEFDRMGCRLEGPFIAYKTTSDIISDGIAFGSVQVPSHGKPIILLADRQTTGGYAKIATVVSVDIPKLVQRKTEQKVRFQAVSVEEAQKLLADEMKELNDFRSQIYTPCKEVLDCR
;
A
#
# COMPACT_ATOMS: atom_id res chain seq x y z
N MET A 1 2.97 4.08 -6.76
CA MET A 1 3.77 2.89 -6.37
C MET A 1 4.16 2.14 -7.62
N CYS A 2 5.43 1.86 -7.83
CA CYS A 2 5.87 1.15 -9.04
C CYS A 2 5.55 -0.33 -8.91
N ILE A 3 4.91 -0.91 -9.91
CA ILE A 3 4.74 -2.37 -10.00
C ILE A 3 6.10 -2.97 -10.30
N ARG A 4 6.56 -3.89 -9.45
CA ARG A 4 7.91 -4.47 -9.47
C ARG A 4 8.32 -5.09 -10.81
N ASP A 5 7.37 -5.57 -11.60
CA ASP A 5 7.69 -6.33 -12.82
C ASP A 5 8.11 -5.49 -14.02
N ARG A 6 7.64 -4.25 -14.15
CA ARG A 6 7.86 -3.44 -15.35
C ARG A 6 7.99 -1.93 -15.08
N ASN A 7 8.02 -1.50 -13.82
CA ASN A 7 8.05 -0.09 -13.45
C ASN A 7 6.91 0.74 -14.08
N GLU A 8 5.71 0.14 -14.19
CA GLU A 8 4.55 0.79 -14.78
C GLU A 8 3.73 1.51 -13.72
N ALA A 9 3.10 2.61 -14.14
CA ALA A 9 2.24 3.41 -13.29
C ALA A 9 0.88 2.75 -13.09
N VAL A 10 0.33 2.91 -11.88
CA VAL A 10 -1.08 2.63 -11.55
C VAL A 10 -1.70 3.89 -10.96
N LEU A 11 -3.00 4.05 -11.07
CA LEU A 11 -3.72 5.05 -10.29
C LEU A 11 -3.88 4.54 -8.85
N GLU A 12 -3.50 5.37 -7.89
CA GLU A 12 -3.73 5.16 -6.46
C GLU A 12 -4.76 6.19 -5.99
N PHE A 13 -5.75 5.75 -5.23
CA PHE A 13 -6.73 6.63 -4.59
C PHE A 13 -6.97 6.23 -3.14
N THR A 14 -7.44 7.18 -2.33
CA THR A 14 -7.60 7.00 -0.87
C THR A 14 -8.99 7.45 -0.45
N LEU A 15 -9.70 6.61 0.33
CA LEU A 15 -11.04 6.81 0.92
C LEU A 15 -12.19 6.95 -0.09
N MET A 16 -11.97 7.62 -1.20
CA MET A 16 -12.93 7.76 -2.31
C MET A 16 -12.22 7.51 -3.63
N GLY A 17 -12.83 6.74 -4.53
CA GLY A 17 -12.29 6.50 -5.85
C GLY A 17 -12.73 7.56 -6.85
N PRO A 18 -11.98 7.72 -7.96
CA PRO A 18 -12.32 8.65 -9.03
C PRO A 18 -13.48 8.14 -9.89
N THR A 19 -14.14 9.04 -10.60
CA THR A 19 -14.94 8.68 -11.77
C THR A 19 -14.06 8.77 -13.01
N LEU A 20 -13.97 7.69 -13.78
CA LEU A 20 -13.13 7.62 -14.98
C LEU A 20 -13.97 7.28 -16.20
N GLU A 21 -13.91 8.11 -17.23
CA GLU A 21 -14.44 7.82 -18.57
C GLU A 21 -13.31 7.26 -19.45
N PHE A 22 -13.56 6.15 -20.13
CA PHE A 22 -12.61 5.52 -21.03
C PHE A 22 -12.83 6.01 -22.47
N THR A 23 -11.92 6.82 -22.97
CA THR A 23 -11.96 7.31 -24.36
C THR A 23 -11.34 6.34 -25.37
N SER A 24 -10.73 5.26 -24.91
CA SER A 24 -10.19 4.16 -25.70
C SER A 24 -10.24 2.84 -24.94
N GLU A 25 -10.19 1.74 -25.70
CA GLU A 25 -10.26 0.39 -25.12
C GLU A 25 -8.97 0.02 -24.39
N THR A 26 -9.12 -0.66 -23.25
CA THR A 26 -8.01 -1.21 -22.46
C THR A 26 -8.53 -2.36 -21.57
N ILE A 27 -7.61 -3.08 -20.94
CA ILE A 27 -7.95 -4.00 -19.85
C ILE A 27 -7.45 -3.37 -18.55
N ILE A 28 -8.30 -3.35 -17.53
CA ILE A 28 -7.97 -2.86 -16.19
C ILE A 28 -8.01 -3.98 -15.17
N SER A 29 -7.40 -3.73 -14.01
CA SER A 29 -7.64 -4.49 -12.79
C SER A 29 -7.70 -3.54 -11.61
N ILE A 30 -8.69 -3.75 -10.73
CA ILE A 30 -8.91 -2.95 -9.52
C ILE A 30 -8.51 -3.79 -8.32
N THR A 31 -7.64 -3.25 -7.46
CA THR A 31 -7.11 -3.94 -6.28
C THR A 31 -7.05 -3.02 -5.06
N GLY A 32 -6.70 -3.56 -3.89
CA GLY A 32 -6.66 -2.82 -2.63
C GLY A 32 -7.93 -2.97 -1.82
N GLY A 33 -8.33 -1.94 -1.08
CA GLY A 33 -9.58 -1.93 -0.31
C GLY A 33 -10.81 -2.03 -1.19
N ASP A 34 -11.93 -2.50 -0.63
CA ASP A 34 -13.21 -2.58 -1.35
C ASP A 34 -13.93 -1.23 -1.37
N PHE A 35 -13.98 -0.64 -2.54
CA PHE A 35 -14.66 0.62 -2.83
C PHE A 35 -15.94 0.43 -3.64
N ARG A 36 -16.48 -0.79 -3.73
CA ARG A 36 -17.69 -1.11 -4.48
C ARG A 36 -17.66 -0.53 -5.90
N PRO A 37 -16.65 -0.93 -6.73
CA PRO A 37 -16.51 -0.42 -8.08
C PRO A 37 -17.73 -0.78 -8.93
N GLN A 38 -18.11 0.13 -9.84
CA GLN A 38 -19.19 -0.07 -10.81
C GLN A 38 -18.73 0.38 -12.20
N ILE A 39 -19.14 -0.36 -13.23
CA ILE A 39 -18.95 0.00 -14.62
C ILE A 39 -20.34 0.24 -15.21
N ASN A 40 -20.61 1.44 -15.70
CA ASN A 40 -21.91 1.85 -16.24
C ASN A 40 -23.07 1.53 -15.26
N GLY A 41 -22.84 1.76 -13.95
CA GLY A 41 -23.81 1.48 -12.89
C GLY A 41 -23.96 0.02 -12.47
N LYS A 42 -23.21 -0.93 -13.08
CA LYS A 42 -23.23 -2.34 -12.71
C LYS A 42 -22.00 -2.69 -11.86
N PRO A 43 -22.15 -3.49 -10.77
CA PRO A 43 -21.03 -3.90 -9.95
C PRO A 43 -19.92 -4.56 -10.76
N ALA A 44 -18.67 -4.19 -10.47
CA ALA A 44 -17.47 -4.77 -11.07
C ALA A 44 -16.71 -5.59 -10.03
N LYS A 45 -16.16 -6.76 -10.43
CA LYS A 45 -15.39 -7.62 -9.54
C LYS A 45 -13.98 -7.07 -9.39
N MET A 46 -13.51 -6.93 -8.14
CA MET A 46 -12.11 -6.61 -7.84
C MET A 46 -11.19 -7.80 -8.11
N TYR A 47 -9.90 -7.55 -8.17
CA TYR A 47 -8.84 -8.56 -8.40
C TYR A 47 -9.05 -9.40 -9.67
N THR A 48 -9.72 -8.82 -10.67
CA THR A 48 -10.07 -9.47 -11.94
C THR A 48 -9.63 -8.58 -13.09
N ALA A 49 -9.22 -9.20 -14.20
CA ALA A 49 -8.97 -8.46 -15.44
C ALA A 49 -10.31 -8.16 -16.14
N ILE A 50 -10.59 -6.88 -16.34
CA ILE A 50 -11.85 -6.37 -16.89
C ILE A 50 -11.55 -5.62 -18.19
N TYR A 51 -12.25 -5.97 -19.28
CA TYR A 51 -12.17 -5.24 -20.53
C TYR A 51 -13.05 -3.98 -20.47
N MET A 52 -12.47 -2.85 -20.79
CA MET A 52 -13.14 -1.55 -20.86
C MET A 52 -13.29 -1.12 -22.31
N HIS A 53 -14.50 -0.80 -22.72
CA HIS A 53 -14.81 -0.23 -24.03
C HIS A 53 -14.70 1.29 -24.02
N ARG A 54 -14.59 1.86 -25.21
CA ARG A 54 -14.70 3.30 -25.36
C ARG A 54 -16.09 3.77 -24.92
N GLY A 55 -16.15 4.78 -24.07
CA GLY A 55 -17.37 5.31 -23.49
C GLY A 55 -17.79 4.67 -22.17
N ASP A 56 -17.10 3.60 -21.72
CA ASP A 56 -17.37 3.03 -20.39
C ASP A 56 -17.00 4.02 -19.28
N ILE A 57 -17.83 4.06 -18.25
CA ILE A 57 -17.63 4.89 -17.05
C ILE A 57 -17.42 3.97 -15.85
N LEU A 58 -16.23 4.07 -15.23
CA LEU A 58 -15.90 3.41 -13.98
C LEU A 58 -16.15 4.39 -12.83
N THR A 59 -16.94 3.98 -11.86
CA THR A 59 -17.24 4.74 -10.64
C THR A 59 -16.97 3.90 -9.40
N PHE A 60 -16.85 4.56 -8.26
CA PHE A 60 -16.62 3.93 -6.96
C PHE A 60 -17.58 4.48 -5.91
N GLY A 61 -17.93 3.66 -4.93
CA GLY A 61 -18.53 4.10 -3.68
C GLY A 61 -17.47 4.50 -2.65
N GLY A 62 -17.91 4.78 -1.42
CA GLY A 62 -17.00 4.92 -0.28
C GLY A 62 -16.37 3.57 0.11
N ALA A 63 -15.20 3.60 0.74
CA ALA A 63 -14.48 2.42 1.18
C ALA A 63 -15.30 1.58 2.18
N ARG A 64 -15.68 0.37 1.79
CA ARG A 64 -16.27 -0.65 2.68
C ARG A 64 -15.17 -1.19 3.60
N THR A 65 -14.11 -1.72 3.01
CA THR A 65 -12.92 -2.19 3.73
C THR A 65 -11.67 -1.53 3.16
N GLY A 66 -10.62 -1.42 3.96
CA GLY A 66 -9.39 -0.74 3.55
C GLY A 66 -9.54 0.78 3.39
N THR A 67 -8.50 1.42 2.92
CA THR A 67 -8.44 2.89 2.70
C THR A 67 -7.82 3.28 1.36
N ARG A 68 -7.08 2.38 0.71
CA ARG A 68 -6.39 2.64 -0.56
C ARG A 68 -6.82 1.66 -1.63
N GLY A 69 -7.16 2.19 -2.81
CA GLY A 69 -7.45 1.41 -4.00
C GLY A 69 -6.46 1.72 -5.11
N TYR A 70 -6.31 0.78 -6.02
CA TYR A 70 -5.38 0.85 -7.14
C TYR A 70 -6.07 0.40 -8.42
N ILE A 71 -5.80 1.09 -9.52
CA ILE A 71 -6.25 0.69 -10.85
C ILE A 71 -5.03 0.51 -11.74
N ALA A 72 -4.83 -0.72 -12.22
CA ALA A 72 -3.80 -1.05 -13.19
C ALA A 72 -4.39 -1.08 -14.61
N PHE A 73 -3.58 -0.73 -15.62
CA PHE A 73 -3.98 -0.63 -17.02
C PHE A 73 -3.04 -1.44 -17.91
N SER A 74 -3.59 -2.29 -18.79
CA SER A 74 -2.77 -3.06 -19.73
C SER A 74 -2.09 -2.21 -20.79
N SER A 75 -2.68 -1.04 -21.09
CA SER A 75 -2.18 -0.11 -22.12
C SER A 75 -1.12 0.86 -21.61
N TYR A 76 -0.73 0.76 -20.34
CA TYR A 76 0.25 1.60 -19.64
C TYR A 76 -0.05 3.10 -19.72
N LEU A 77 -0.10 3.77 -18.59
CA LEU A 77 -0.31 5.22 -18.52
C LEU A 77 0.92 5.96 -19.08
N ASP A 78 0.67 6.97 -19.90
CA ASP A 78 1.71 7.82 -20.46
C ASP A 78 2.14 8.89 -19.44
N VAL A 79 2.97 8.47 -18.53
CA VAL A 79 3.60 9.33 -17.52
C VAL A 79 5.12 9.16 -17.54
N PRO A 80 5.89 10.24 -17.29
CA PRO A 80 7.33 10.22 -17.41
C PRO A 80 8.00 9.31 -16.37
N VAL A 81 9.17 8.79 -16.69
CA VAL A 81 10.10 8.20 -15.72
C VAL A 81 10.97 9.31 -15.17
N VAL A 82 10.91 9.54 -13.86
CA VAL A 82 11.74 10.52 -13.16
C VAL A 82 12.52 9.80 -12.07
N MET A 83 13.82 9.91 -12.07
CA MET A 83 14.74 9.21 -11.15
C MET A 83 14.49 7.69 -11.09
N GLY A 84 14.17 7.08 -12.24
CA GLY A 84 13.89 5.64 -12.36
C GLY A 84 12.48 5.22 -11.90
N SER A 85 11.58 6.15 -11.59
CA SER A 85 10.22 5.89 -11.10
C SER A 85 9.16 6.63 -11.92
N ARG A 86 7.95 6.05 -12.00
CA ARG A 86 6.74 6.71 -12.54
C ARG A 86 5.81 7.21 -11.43
N SER A 87 6.20 7.07 -10.17
CA SER A 87 5.40 7.54 -9.03
C SER A 87 5.38 9.07 -8.97
N THR A 88 4.26 9.62 -8.50
CA THR A 88 4.16 11.04 -8.16
C THR A 88 4.70 11.26 -6.75
N ASN A 89 5.63 12.21 -6.60
CA ASN A 89 5.98 12.79 -5.30
C ASN A 89 5.31 14.15 -5.19
N ILE A 90 4.19 14.21 -4.50
CA ILE A 90 3.35 15.41 -4.39
C ILE A 90 4.09 16.54 -3.66
N LYS A 91 4.90 16.22 -2.64
CA LYS A 91 5.66 17.22 -1.89
C LYS A 91 6.69 17.94 -2.74
N CYS A 92 7.43 17.18 -3.54
CA CYS A 92 8.45 17.73 -4.44
C CYS A 92 7.88 18.17 -5.78
N GLN A 93 6.60 17.92 -6.05
CA GLN A 93 5.92 18.20 -7.33
C GLN A 93 6.63 17.59 -8.54
N ILE A 94 7.12 16.34 -8.41
CA ILE A 94 7.84 15.61 -9.46
C ILE A 94 7.22 14.25 -9.74
N GLY A 95 7.45 13.75 -10.95
CA GLY A 95 6.99 12.44 -11.43
C GLY A 95 5.49 12.35 -11.66
N GLY A 96 5.02 11.17 -12.05
CA GLY A 96 3.62 10.90 -12.33
C GLY A 96 2.98 11.87 -13.33
N TYR A 97 1.71 12.19 -13.10
CA TYR A 97 0.99 13.17 -13.93
C TYR A 97 1.24 14.59 -13.40
N LYS A 98 2.09 15.35 -14.07
CA LYS A 98 2.44 16.77 -13.76
C LYS A 98 2.93 17.01 -12.33
N GLY A 99 3.42 16.01 -11.61
CA GLY A 99 3.91 16.15 -10.22
C GLY A 99 2.84 16.44 -9.16
N ARG A 100 1.55 16.34 -9.47
CA ARG A 100 0.43 16.69 -8.61
C ARG A 100 -0.60 15.58 -8.50
N LYS A 101 -1.57 15.74 -7.61
CA LYS A 101 -2.80 14.93 -7.61
C LYS A 101 -3.55 15.14 -8.92
N LEU A 102 -4.31 14.13 -9.33
CA LEU A 102 -5.27 14.28 -10.42
C LEU A 102 -6.40 15.21 -9.99
N GLU A 103 -6.92 15.96 -10.93
CA GLU A 103 -8.04 16.88 -10.80
C GLU A 103 -9.13 16.49 -11.79
N ASP A 104 -10.33 17.03 -11.60
CA ASP A 104 -11.43 16.80 -12.52
C ASP A 104 -11.03 17.26 -13.94
N GLU A 105 -11.49 16.52 -14.94
CA GLU A 105 -11.18 16.74 -16.37
C GLU A 105 -9.72 16.48 -16.78
N ASP A 106 -8.85 15.97 -15.89
CA ASP A 106 -7.51 15.52 -16.32
C ASP A 106 -7.63 14.38 -17.32
N TYR A 107 -6.86 14.48 -18.39
CA TYR A 107 -6.75 13.47 -19.42
C TYR A 107 -5.38 12.80 -19.39
N ILE A 108 -5.36 11.48 -19.23
CA ILE A 108 -4.12 10.70 -19.23
C ILE A 108 -4.15 9.75 -20.43
N ALA A 109 -3.21 9.93 -21.36
CA ALA A 109 -3.08 9.07 -22.52
C ALA A 109 -2.55 7.68 -22.15
N PHE A 110 -2.82 6.71 -23.00
CA PHE A 110 -2.15 5.42 -22.96
C PHE A 110 -0.92 5.43 -23.88
N ARG A 111 0.21 4.92 -23.36
CA ARG A 111 1.48 4.82 -24.11
C ARG A 111 1.46 3.71 -25.15
N ALA A 112 0.69 2.65 -24.95
CA ALA A 112 0.58 1.53 -25.87
C ALA A 112 -0.88 1.09 -26.06
N LYS A 113 -1.25 0.71 -27.28
CA LYS A 113 -2.58 0.14 -27.59
C LYS A 113 -2.59 -1.36 -27.30
N ARG A 114 -2.48 -1.74 -26.04
CA ARG A 114 -2.59 -3.17 -25.64
C ARG A 114 -4.04 -3.49 -25.27
N ARG A 115 -4.76 -4.08 -26.23
CA ARG A 115 -6.14 -4.54 -26.05
C ARG A 115 -6.21 -6.03 -25.68
N TYR A 116 -5.11 -6.76 -25.81
CA TYR A 116 -5.09 -8.20 -25.60
C TYR A 116 -4.08 -8.58 -24.51
N LEU A 117 -4.55 -9.35 -23.54
CA LEU A 117 -3.73 -10.08 -22.59
C LEU A 117 -4.07 -11.56 -22.74
N PRO A 118 -3.08 -12.46 -22.88
CA PRO A 118 -3.35 -13.89 -22.93
C PRO A 118 -4.15 -14.31 -21.70
N TYR A 119 -5.19 -15.09 -21.91
CA TYR A 119 -6.04 -15.65 -20.84
C TYR A 119 -6.63 -14.61 -19.86
N TYR A 120 -6.94 -13.39 -20.33
CA TYR A 120 -7.40 -12.34 -19.42
C TYR A 120 -8.70 -12.70 -18.70
N LEU A 121 -9.60 -13.49 -19.31
CA LEU A 121 -10.87 -13.92 -18.71
C LEU A 121 -10.67 -14.83 -17.48
N SER A 122 -9.56 -15.58 -17.41
CA SER A 122 -9.22 -16.41 -16.26
C SER A 122 -8.36 -15.70 -15.20
N ARG A 123 -7.97 -14.45 -15.44
CA ARG A 123 -7.16 -13.66 -14.50
C ARG A 123 -8.04 -13.07 -13.42
N SER A 124 -8.30 -13.85 -12.40
CA SER A 124 -9.04 -13.45 -11.21
C SER A 124 -8.38 -14.05 -9.98
N LEU A 125 -8.31 -13.28 -8.91
CA LEU A 125 -7.93 -13.76 -7.59
C LEU A 125 -9.10 -13.48 -6.64
N ASP A 126 -9.29 -14.35 -5.66
CA ASP A 126 -10.26 -14.18 -4.60
C ASP A 126 -9.50 -13.86 -3.32
N LEU A 127 -9.46 -12.58 -2.96
CA LEU A 127 -8.70 -12.07 -1.82
C LEU A 127 -9.64 -11.24 -0.95
N ASP A 128 -9.74 -11.58 0.33
CA ASP A 128 -10.51 -10.83 1.34
C ASP A 128 -9.56 -10.42 2.48
N GLU A 129 -8.83 -9.30 2.26
CA GLU A 129 -7.63 -9.05 3.07
C GLU A 129 -7.77 -7.93 4.11
N PHE A 130 -8.81 -7.06 4.05
CA PHE A 130 -8.72 -5.80 4.81
C PHE A 130 -9.87 -5.51 5.78
N ASP A 131 -10.67 -6.52 6.14
CA ASP A 131 -11.84 -6.38 7.01
C ASP A 131 -11.53 -6.46 8.53
N GLN A 132 -10.27 -6.59 8.91
CA GLN A 132 -9.88 -6.71 10.32
C GLN A 132 -9.88 -5.34 11.01
N GLU A 133 -10.63 -5.17 12.10
CA GLU A 133 -10.60 -3.94 12.92
C GLU A 133 -9.29 -3.79 13.70
N LYS A 134 -8.60 -4.88 13.97
CA LYS A 134 -7.35 -4.93 14.74
C LYS A 134 -6.32 -5.77 14.02
N ILE A 135 -5.11 -5.24 13.93
CA ILE A 135 -3.97 -5.94 13.32
C ILE A 135 -2.80 -6.05 14.29
N THR A 136 -1.99 -7.09 14.09
CA THR A 136 -0.67 -7.21 14.72
C THR A 136 0.40 -6.97 13.65
N LEU A 137 1.30 -6.02 13.91
CA LEU A 137 2.47 -5.72 13.10
C LEU A 137 3.68 -6.39 13.72
N ARG A 138 4.32 -7.27 12.97
CA ARG A 138 5.60 -7.87 13.39
C ARG A 138 6.71 -6.86 13.21
N VAL A 139 7.61 -6.79 14.18
CA VAL A 139 8.69 -5.81 14.21
C VAL A 139 10.01 -6.48 14.58
N VAL A 140 11.08 -6.06 13.93
CA VAL A 140 12.45 -6.29 14.40
C VAL A 140 12.82 -5.14 15.31
N MET A 141 13.37 -5.43 16.50
CA MET A 141 13.79 -4.38 17.45
C MET A 141 14.87 -3.49 16.83
N GLY A 142 14.75 -2.20 17.09
CA GLY A 142 15.53 -1.17 16.41
C GLY A 142 16.92 -0.94 17.01
N PRO A 143 17.79 -0.21 16.30
CA PRO A 143 19.15 0.05 16.75
C PRO A 143 19.23 0.88 18.03
N GLN A 144 18.18 1.68 18.34
CA GLN A 144 18.11 2.49 19.55
C GLN A 144 17.17 1.90 20.62
N GLU A 145 16.80 0.60 20.55
CA GLU A 145 15.93 -0.04 21.56
C GLU A 145 16.44 0.12 22.99
N LYS A 146 17.79 0.13 23.16
CA LYS A 146 18.45 0.28 24.47
C LYS A 146 18.29 1.66 25.10
N MET A 147 17.86 2.67 24.35
CA MET A 147 17.54 4.00 24.87
C MET A 147 16.22 4.02 25.64
N PHE A 148 15.34 3.06 25.40
CA PHE A 148 14.10 2.90 26.13
C PHE A 148 14.28 2.11 27.42
N THR A 149 13.47 2.39 28.44
CA THR A 149 13.47 1.59 29.66
C THR A 149 12.96 0.18 29.38
N LYS A 150 13.13 -0.75 30.33
CA LYS A 150 12.54 -2.07 30.22
C LYS A 150 11.01 -1.98 30.12
N GLU A 151 10.41 -1.19 30.99
CA GLU A 151 8.96 -0.93 31.03
C GLU A 151 8.49 -0.27 29.71
N GLY A 152 9.26 0.65 29.15
CA GLY A 152 8.95 1.28 27.87
C GLY A 152 8.90 0.28 26.70
N ARG A 153 9.86 -0.66 26.64
CA ARG A 153 9.83 -1.73 25.63
C ARG A 153 8.67 -2.72 25.84
N GLU A 154 8.40 -3.09 27.10
CA GLU A 154 7.27 -3.93 27.45
C GLU A 154 5.93 -3.24 27.12
N THR A 155 5.79 -1.95 27.41
CA THR A 155 4.64 -1.13 27.03
C THR A 155 4.47 -1.12 25.50
N PHE A 156 5.55 -0.92 24.73
CA PHE A 156 5.48 -0.93 23.27
C PHE A 156 4.94 -2.26 22.72
N LEU A 157 5.40 -3.39 23.22
CA LEU A 157 5.04 -4.72 22.71
C LEU A 157 3.67 -5.23 23.23
N ASN A 158 3.28 -4.85 24.45
CA ASN A 158 2.10 -5.44 25.09
C ASN A 158 0.84 -4.56 25.01
N SER A 159 0.96 -3.33 24.50
CA SER A 159 -0.16 -2.39 24.42
C SER A 159 -0.83 -2.38 23.06
N GLU A 160 -2.05 -1.85 23.05
CA GLU A 160 -2.77 -1.49 21.83
C GLU A 160 -2.59 -0.02 21.53
N TYR A 161 -2.40 0.27 20.25
CA TYR A 161 -2.29 1.63 19.72
C TYR A 161 -3.42 1.89 18.73
N THR A 162 -3.84 3.14 18.67
CA THR A 162 -4.92 3.59 17.77
C THR A 162 -4.34 4.38 16.63
N VAL A 163 -4.75 4.07 15.41
CA VAL A 163 -4.40 4.87 14.22
C VAL A 163 -5.07 6.23 14.31
N THR A 164 -4.29 7.31 14.19
CA THR A 164 -4.79 8.68 14.24
C THR A 164 -5.14 9.20 12.85
N SER A 165 -5.76 10.39 12.77
CA SER A 165 -6.00 11.10 11.50
C SER A 165 -4.71 11.62 10.85
N GLU A 166 -3.60 11.71 11.61
CA GLU A 166 -2.28 12.06 11.09
C GLU A 166 -1.61 10.86 10.43
N PHE A 167 -2.18 10.47 9.30
CA PHE A 167 -1.76 9.31 8.54
C PHE A 167 -1.66 9.67 7.05
N ASP A 168 -0.43 9.76 6.55
CA ASP A 168 -0.13 10.06 5.16
C ASP A 168 0.97 9.14 4.59
N ARG A 169 1.52 9.50 3.44
CA ARG A 169 2.63 8.74 2.82
C ARG A 169 3.97 8.89 3.56
N MET A 170 4.11 9.88 4.44
CA MET A 170 5.31 10.03 5.27
C MET A 170 5.31 9.08 6.45
N GLY A 171 4.15 8.92 7.11
CA GLY A 171 4.05 8.09 8.29
C GLY A 171 2.64 7.97 8.84
N CYS A 172 2.49 7.01 9.74
CA CYS A 172 1.29 6.74 10.50
C CYS A 172 1.57 7.06 11.98
N ARG A 173 0.94 8.10 12.51
CA ARG A 173 0.99 8.39 13.94
C ARG A 173 -0.01 7.53 14.69
N LEU A 174 0.44 7.01 15.80
CA LEU A 174 -0.38 6.15 16.65
C LEU A 174 -0.58 6.82 18.02
N GLU A 175 -1.78 6.68 18.56
CA GLU A 175 -2.13 7.07 19.93
C GLU A 175 -2.17 5.85 20.84
N GLY A 176 -1.67 5.99 22.07
CA GLY A 176 -1.60 4.87 23.02
C GLY A 176 -0.79 5.22 24.27
N PRO A 177 -0.41 4.22 25.08
CA PRO A 177 0.39 4.43 26.27
C PRO A 177 1.76 5.08 25.95
N PHE A 178 2.28 5.82 26.92
CA PHE A 178 3.60 6.47 26.83
C PHE A 178 4.72 5.44 26.88
N ILE A 179 5.61 5.48 25.88
CA ILE A 179 6.79 4.62 25.79
C ILE A 179 7.96 5.34 26.47
N ALA A 180 8.38 4.86 27.62
CA ALA A 180 9.36 5.53 28.46
C ALA A 180 10.80 5.37 27.96
N TYR A 181 11.55 6.49 27.99
CA TYR A 181 13.00 6.55 27.74
C TYR A 181 13.80 6.46 29.02
N LYS A 182 15.08 6.11 28.90
CA LYS A 182 16.04 6.20 30.01
C LYS A 182 16.46 7.64 30.30
N THR A 183 16.70 8.41 29.23
CA THR A 183 17.18 9.80 29.33
C THR A 183 16.48 10.73 28.33
N THR A 184 16.64 10.51 27.05
CA THR A 184 16.08 11.34 25.98
C THR A 184 15.58 10.51 24.81
N SER A 185 14.65 11.08 24.03
CA SER A 185 14.20 10.52 22.74
C SER A 185 15.10 10.93 21.58
N ASP A 186 15.93 11.96 21.78
CA ASP A 186 16.67 12.59 20.70
C ASP A 186 18.01 11.87 20.47
N ILE A 187 18.36 11.71 19.21
CA ILE A 187 19.62 11.16 18.76
C ILE A 187 20.27 12.10 17.75
N ILE A 188 21.58 11.95 17.53
CA ILE A 188 22.22 12.52 16.34
C ILE A 188 21.51 11.93 15.12
N SER A 189 21.14 12.77 14.15
CA SER A 189 20.42 12.36 12.96
C SER A 189 21.03 11.12 12.31
N ASP A 190 20.23 10.10 12.12
CA ASP A 190 20.63 8.80 11.62
C ASP A 190 19.67 8.32 10.51
N GLY A 191 20.09 7.38 9.69
CA GLY A 191 19.30 6.83 8.58
C GLY A 191 17.97 6.23 9.04
N ILE A 192 16.90 6.47 8.25
CA ILE A 192 15.56 5.95 8.52
C ILE A 192 15.18 4.92 7.47
N ALA A 193 15.04 3.67 7.88
CA ALA A 193 14.52 2.61 7.03
C ALA A 193 12.99 2.73 6.84
N PHE A 194 12.46 2.17 5.76
CA PHE A 194 11.02 1.99 5.56
C PHE A 194 10.43 1.10 6.64
N GLY A 195 9.35 1.54 7.29
CA GLY A 195 8.74 0.83 8.41
C GLY A 195 9.37 1.14 9.78
N SER A 196 10.39 2.02 9.88
CA SER A 196 10.96 2.43 11.17
C SER A 196 9.89 3.00 12.09
N VAL A 197 9.89 2.57 13.36
CA VAL A 197 9.01 3.07 14.41
C VAL A 197 9.80 4.05 15.26
N GLN A 198 9.62 5.34 15.02
CA GLN A 198 10.18 6.41 15.83
C GLN A 198 9.26 6.73 17.01
N VAL A 199 9.88 7.06 18.13
CA VAL A 199 9.16 7.51 19.32
C VAL A 199 9.73 8.87 19.71
N PRO A 200 9.08 10.00 19.35
CA PRO A 200 9.46 11.36 19.78
C PRO A 200 9.21 11.58 21.27
N SER A 201 9.60 12.76 21.81
CA SER A 201 9.53 13.11 23.22
C SER A 201 8.16 12.93 23.89
N HIS A 202 7.06 13.00 23.10
CA HIS A 202 5.71 12.75 23.60
C HIS A 202 5.39 11.25 23.83
N GLY A 203 6.36 10.34 23.58
CA GLY A 203 6.27 8.91 23.89
C GLY A 203 5.29 8.10 23.04
N LYS A 204 4.79 8.64 21.94
CA LYS A 204 3.86 7.93 21.04
C LYS A 204 4.58 7.46 19.78
N PRO A 205 4.30 6.24 19.26
CA PRO A 205 5.00 5.72 18.11
C PRO A 205 4.51 6.34 16.80
N ILE A 206 5.46 6.55 15.88
CA ILE A 206 5.22 6.98 14.50
C ILE A 206 5.86 5.95 13.58
N ILE A 207 5.07 5.27 12.74
CA ILE A 207 5.59 4.31 11.76
C ILE A 207 5.88 5.06 10.47
N LEU A 208 7.13 5.06 10.01
CA LEU A 208 7.59 5.83 8.86
C LEU A 208 7.42 5.05 7.56
N LEU A 209 6.82 5.70 6.55
CA LEU A 209 6.34 5.08 5.33
C LEU A 209 7.12 5.53 4.07
N ALA A 210 6.50 5.44 2.89
CA ALA A 210 7.17 5.56 1.60
C ALA A 210 7.84 6.92 1.36
N ASP A 211 7.20 8.04 1.78
CA ASP A 211 7.69 9.41 1.54
C ASP A 211 8.36 10.01 2.80
N ARG A 212 8.82 9.14 3.73
CA ARG A 212 9.55 9.55 4.94
C ARG A 212 10.82 10.31 4.61
N GLN A 213 11.32 11.09 5.59
CA GLN A 213 12.67 11.63 5.52
C GLN A 213 13.71 10.49 5.45
N THR A 214 14.84 10.74 4.78
CA THR A 214 15.96 9.78 4.71
C THR A 214 16.74 9.68 6.01
N THR A 215 16.76 10.78 6.79
CA THR A 215 17.41 10.88 8.10
C THR A 215 16.47 11.53 9.11
N GLY A 216 16.68 11.27 10.41
CA GLY A 216 15.91 11.86 11.49
C GLY A 216 16.57 11.72 12.85
N GLY A 217 16.17 12.57 13.77
CA GLY A 217 16.77 12.74 15.09
C GLY A 217 16.03 12.10 16.25
N TYR A 218 15.04 11.21 15.99
CA TYR A 218 14.32 10.49 17.05
C TYR A 218 14.73 9.02 17.12
N ALA A 219 14.78 8.48 18.33
CA ALA A 219 15.11 7.09 18.57
C ALA A 219 14.11 6.14 17.89
N LYS A 220 14.66 5.14 17.19
CA LYS A 220 13.91 4.08 16.52
C LYS A 220 13.85 2.84 17.43
N ILE A 221 12.67 2.57 18.02
CA ILE A 221 12.45 1.44 18.92
C ILE A 221 12.41 0.12 18.16
N ALA A 222 11.88 0.11 16.94
CA ALA A 222 11.69 -1.07 16.12
C ALA A 222 11.59 -0.70 14.62
N THR A 223 11.53 -1.72 13.77
CA THR A 223 11.18 -1.59 12.35
C THR A 223 10.13 -2.64 12.01
N VAL A 224 8.98 -2.22 11.46
CA VAL A 224 7.92 -3.10 10.99
C VAL A 224 8.43 -3.92 9.80
N VAL A 225 8.18 -5.23 9.80
CA VAL A 225 8.53 -6.09 8.66
C VAL A 225 7.76 -5.67 7.42
N SER A 226 8.41 -5.71 6.25
CA SER A 226 7.85 -5.17 5.00
C SER A 226 6.51 -5.81 4.61
N VAL A 227 6.32 -7.08 4.91
CA VAL A 227 5.10 -7.85 4.59
C VAL A 227 3.87 -7.42 5.40
N ASP A 228 4.05 -6.69 6.52
CA ASP A 228 2.95 -6.19 7.33
C ASP A 228 2.58 -4.72 7.02
N ILE A 229 3.43 -4.00 6.28
CA ILE A 229 3.13 -2.61 5.88
C ILE A 229 1.84 -2.49 5.04
N PRO A 230 1.53 -3.39 4.07
CA PRO A 230 0.25 -3.35 3.37
C PRO A 230 -0.96 -3.41 4.31
N LYS A 231 -0.89 -4.22 5.38
CA LYS A 231 -1.96 -4.30 6.40
C LYS A 231 -2.15 -2.95 7.11
N LEU A 232 -1.04 -2.28 7.48
CA LEU A 232 -1.09 -0.98 8.14
C LEU A 232 -1.69 0.09 7.23
N VAL A 233 -1.22 0.19 5.98
CA VAL A 233 -1.63 1.27 5.07
C VAL A 233 -3.09 1.18 4.64
N GLN A 234 -3.74 0.06 4.90
CA GLN A 234 -5.18 -0.12 4.69
C GLN A 234 -6.03 0.18 5.94
N ARG A 235 -5.43 0.62 7.05
CA ARG A 235 -6.18 0.93 8.28
C ARG A 235 -6.89 2.28 8.18
N LYS A 236 -8.09 2.32 8.77
CA LYS A 236 -8.85 3.55 9.00
C LYS A 236 -8.44 4.18 10.33
N THR A 237 -8.69 5.47 10.48
CA THR A 237 -8.61 6.14 11.79
C THR A 237 -9.42 5.37 12.83
N GLU A 238 -8.94 5.35 14.07
CA GLU A 238 -9.50 4.65 15.23
C GLU A 238 -9.31 3.12 15.26
N GLN A 239 -8.89 2.49 14.15
CA GLN A 239 -8.56 1.07 14.17
C GLN A 239 -7.31 0.77 15.00
N LYS A 240 -7.23 -0.45 15.51
CA LYS A 240 -6.22 -0.85 16.51
C LYS A 240 -5.04 -1.57 15.86
N VAL A 241 -3.85 -1.27 16.42
CA VAL A 241 -2.57 -1.89 16.05
C VAL A 241 -1.88 -2.41 17.30
N ARG A 242 -1.32 -3.60 17.23
CA ARG A 242 -0.38 -4.17 18.22
C ARG A 242 0.95 -4.48 17.55
N PHE A 243 1.99 -4.59 18.35
CA PHE A 243 3.32 -4.96 17.89
C PHE A 243 3.73 -6.32 18.45
N GLN A 244 4.42 -7.11 17.62
CA GLN A 244 4.99 -8.39 18.00
C GLN A 244 6.45 -8.43 17.56
N ALA A 245 7.36 -8.62 18.50
CA ALA A 245 8.78 -8.75 18.17
C ALA A 245 9.04 -10.09 17.48
N VAL A 246 9.87 -10.04 16.44
CA VAL A 246 10.39 -11.20 15.70
C VAL A 246 11.89 -11.03 15.48
N SER A 247 12.59 -12.13 15.26
CA SER A 247 14.01 -12.08 14.89
C SER A 247 14.20 -11.61 13.43
N VAL A 248 15.43 -11.27 13.07
CA VAL A 248 15.78 -10.93 11.68
C VAL A 248 15.55 -12.12 10.74
N GLU A 249 15.91 -13.31 11.20
CA GLU A 249 15.74 -14.57 10.46
C GLU A 249 14.28 -14.88 10.17
N GLU A 250 13.42 -14.68 11.19
CA GLU A 250 11.97 -14.82 11.03
C GLU A 250 11.42 -13.78 10.04
N ALA A 251 11.85 -12.52 10.13
CA ALA A 251 11.43 -11.47 9.20
C ALA A 251 11.88 -11.78 7.74
N GLN A 252 13.07 -12.31 7.54
CA GLN A 252 13.57 -12.75 6.23
C GLN A 252 12.75 -13.92 5.69
N LYS A 253 12.41 -14.90 6.54
CA LYS A 253 11.54 -16.02 6.15
C LYS A 253 10.17 -15.54 5.71
N LEU A 254 9.54 -14.64 6.46
CA LEU A 254 8.24 -14.05 6.11
C LEU A 254 8.28 -13.36 4.74
N LEU A 255 9.35 -12.64 4.43
CA LEU A 255 9.53 -12.02 3.12
C LEU A 255 9.69 -13.06 2.01
N ALA A 256 10.44 -14.13 2.25
CA ALA A 256 10.61 -15.22 1.29
C ALA A 256 9.29 -15.95 1.02
N ASP A 257 8.50 -16.21 2.07
CA ASP A 257 7.17 -16.85 1.97
C ASP A 257 6.20 -15.97 1.17
N GLU A 258 6.14 -14.64 1.42
CA GLU A 258 5.34 -13.69 0.63
C GLU A 258 5.77 -13.69 -0.86
N MET A 259 7.07 -13.69 -1.13
CA MET A 259 7.59 -13.72 -2.50
C MET A 259 7.20 -15.02 -3.23
N LYS A 260 7.18 -16.16 -2.52
CA LYS A 260 6.72 -17.43 -3.06
C LYS A 260 5.23 -17.36 -3.37
N GLU A 261 4.40 -16.90 -2.44
CA GLU A 261 2.95 -16.74 -2.62
C GLU A 261 2.63 -15.84 -3.83
N LEU A 262 3.29 -14.70 -3.96
CA LEU A 262 3.14 -13.81 -5.12
C LEU A 262 3.52 -14.50 -6.45
N ASN A 263 4.55 -15.35 -6.46
CA ASN A 263 4.92 -16.13 -7.64
C ASN A 263 3.88 -17.23 -7.95
N ASP A 264 3.30 -17.85 -6.93
CA ASP A 264 2.23 -18.83 -7.09
C ASP A 264 0.96 -18.15 -7.67
N PHE A 265 0.54 -16.99 -7.16
CA PHE A 265 -0.54 -16.18 -7.76
C PHE A 265 -0.22 -15.80 -9.21
N ARG A 266 1.01 -15.37 -9.48
CA ARG A 266 1.43 -15.08 -10.86
C ARG A 266 1.26 -16.29 -11.77
N SER A 267 1.66 -17.46 -11.31
CA SER A 267 1.51 -18.71 -12.08
C SER A 267 0.04 -19.03 -12.34
N GLN A 268 -0.82 -18.89 -11.33
CA GLN A 268 -2.27 -19.12 -11.45
C GLN A 268 -2.92 -18.23 -12.52
N ILE A 269 -2.65 -16.90 -12.47
CA ILE A 269 -3.24 -15.95 -13.45
C ILE A 269 -2.66 -16.08 -14.86
N TYR A 270 -1.54 -16.76 -15.05
CA TYR A 270 -0.99 -17.04 -16.39
C TYR A 270 -1.35 -18.44 -16.92
N THR A 271 -1.95 -19.30 -16.11
CA THR A 271 -2.40 -20.64 -16.52
C THR A 271 -3.83 -20.54 -17.06
N PRO A 272 -4.14 -21.11 -18.25
CA PRO A 272 -5.51 -21.14 -18.75
C PRO A 272 -6.40 -21.94 -17.81
N CYS A 273 -7.57 -21.42 -17.47
CA CYS A 273 -8.60 -22.20 -16.79
C CYS A 273 -9.13 -23.28 -17.75
N LYS A 274 -9.16 -24.53 -17.33
CA LYS A 274 -9.68 -25.64 -18.15
C LYS A 274 -11.12 -25.39 -18.62
N GLU A 275 -11.95 -24.78 -17.78
CA GLU A 275 -13.36 -24.45 -18.08
C GLU A 275 -13.53 -23.47 -19.25
N VAL A 276 -12.53 -22.61 -19.54
CA VAL A 276 -12.58 -21.65 -20.67
C VAL A 276 -12.18 -22.32 -21.99
N LEU A 277 -11.50 -23.46 -21.94
CA LEU A 277 -11.11 -24.21 -23.14
C LEU A 277 -12.25 -25.07 -23.68
N ASP A 278 -13.18 -25.49 -22.84
CA ASP A 278 -14.34 -26.33 -23.22
C ASP A 278 -15.53 -25.52 -23.80
N CYS A 279 -15.44 -24.19 -23.79
CA CYS A 279 -16.47 -23.29 -24.36
C CYS A 279 -16.13 -22.76 -25.76
N ARG A 280 -15.29 -23.46 -26.53
CA ARG A 280 -15.00 -23.10 -27.93
C ARG A 280 -15.60 -24.11 -28.92
#